data_c02bbddbda16e50a7e902e44f9aac0dd
#
_entry.id   c02bbddbda16e50a7e902e44f9aac0dd
#
_cell.length_a   1.000
_cell.length_b   1.000
_cell.length_c   1.000
_cell.angle_alpha   90.00
_cell.angle_beta   90.00
_cell.angle_gamma   90.00
#
_symmetry.space_group_name_H-M   'P 1'
#
loop_
_entity.id
_entity.type
_entity.pdbx_description
1 polymer ?
#
loop_
_entity_poly.entity_id
_entity_poly.type
_entity_poly.pdbx_seq_one_letter_code
_entity_poly.pdbx_strand_id
1 'polypeptide(L)' 'MIKVGTNVKSKIHHDLNGHVVICEPINNYAVIMTDIIDYEMMTVECFLSDLEVA' A
#
# COMPACT_ATOMS: atom_id res chain seq x y z
N MET A 1 -3.20 12.74 3.58
CA MET A 1 -3.29 11.65 4.57
C MET A 1 -3.68 10.35 3.87
N ILE A 2 -2.97 9.29 4.16
CA ILE A 2 -3.25 7.97 3.55
C ILE A 2 -4.50 7.37 4.20
N LYS A 3 -5.42 6.90 3.36
CA LYS A 3 -6.66 6.25 3.80
C LYS A 3 -7.03 5.16 2.80
N VAL A 4 -8.06 4.38 3.10
CA VAL A 4 -8.58 3.38 2.16
C VAL A 4 -8.91 4.06 0.83
N GLY A 5 -8.44 3.47 -0.25
CA GLY A 5 -8.61 3.99 -1.61
C GLY A 5 -7.47 4.89 -2.11
N THR A 6 -6.59 5.36 -1.22
CA THR A 6 -5.46 6.20 -1.63
C THR A 6 -4.47 5.38 -2.45
N ASN A 7 -4.04 5.94 -3.58
CA ASN A 7 -2.94 5.37 -4.36
C ASN A 7 -1.63 5.69 -3.66
N VAL A 8 -0.83 4.67 -3.41
CA VAL A 8 0.41 4.77 -2.65
C VAL A 8 1.53 4.03 -3.34
N LYS A 9 2.75 4.39 -2.95
CA LYS A 9 3.96 3.65 -3.31
C LYS A 9 4.79 3.44 -2.06
N SER A 10 5.60 2.38 -2.07
CA SER A 10 6.49 2.09 -0.96
C SER A 10 7.74 2.97 -1.05
N LYS A 11 8.18 3.48 0.10
CA LYS A 11 9.44 4.22 0.21
C LYS A 11 10.65 3.30 0.13
N ILE A 12 10.47 2.03 0.46
CA ILE A 12 11.58 1.07 0.58
C ILE A 12 11.63 0.05 -0.55
N HIS A 13 10.50 -0.22 -1.21
CA HIS A 13 10.43 -1.15 -2.33
C HIS A 13 9.91 -0.42 -3.56
N HIS A 14 10.81 -0.04 -4.45
CA HIS A 14 10.47 0.81 -5.60
C HIS A 14 9.40 0.24 -6.52
N ASP A 15 9.28 -1.08 -6.57
CA ASP A 15 8.32 -1.74 -7.45
C ASP A 15 6.96 -1.96 -6.79
N LEU A 16 6.84 -1.62 -5.51
CA LEU A 16 5.62 -1.85 -4.76
C LEU A 16 4.76 -0.60 -4.77
N ASN A 17 3.68 -0.63 -5.54
CA ASN A 17 2.69 0.42 -5.57
C ASN A 17 1.30 -0.18 -5.76
N GLY A 18 0.29 0.58 -5.42
CA GLY A 18 -1.09 0.13 -5.48
C GLY A 18 -2.01 1.07 -4.73
N HIS A 19 -3.13 0.55 -4.26
CA HIS A 19 -4.06 1.33 -3.46
C HIS A 19 -4.35 0.65 -2.12
N VAL A 20 -4.61 1.47 -1.13
CA VAL A 20 -4.87 1.01 0.24
C VAL A 20 -6.26 0.36 0.31
N VAL A 21 -6.32 -0.84 0.85
CA VAL A 21 -7.60 -1.55 1.08
C VAL A 21 -7.91 -1.68 2.57
N ILE A 22 -6.89 -1.67 3.44
CA ILE A 22 -7.05 -1.63 4.90
C ILE A 22 -6.07 -0.59 5.43
N CYS A 23 -6.53 0.25 6.37
CA CYS A 23 -5.70 1.28 6.97
C CYS A 23 -6.01 1.37 8.46
N GLU A 24 -5.00 1.10 9.29
CA GLU A 24 -5.09 1.16 10.74
C GLU A 24 -3.97 2.05 11.30
N PRO A 25 -4.17 3.36 11.34
CA PRO A 25 -3.11 4.30 11.74
C PRO A 25 -2.56 4.06 13.14
N ILE A 26 -3.41 3.66 14.08
CA ILE A 26 -3.00 3.41 15.47
C ILE A 26 -1.95 2.30 15.53
N ASN A 27 -2.05 1.32 14.63
CA ASN A 27 -1.14 0.19 14.57
C ASN A 27 -0.03 0.37 13.54
N ASN A 28 0.05 1.54 12.91
CA ASN A 28 0.98 1.79 11.79
C ASN A 28 0.87 0.70 10.71
N TYR A 29 -0.36 0.29 10.41
CA TYR A 29 -0.62 -0.88 9.60
C TYR A 29 -1.47 -0.52 8.39
N ALA A 30 -1.13 -1.10 7.26
CA ALA A 30 -1.92 -0.99 6.05
C ALA A 30 -1.80 -2.27 5.23
N VAL A 31 -2.85 -2.53 4.46
CA VAL A 31 -2.80 -3.54 3.41
C VAL A 31 -3.05 -2.81 2.10
N ILE A 32 -2.21 -3.05 1.13
CA ILE A 32 -2.38 -2.50 -0.20
C ILE A 32 -2.68 -3.62 -1.18
N MET A 33 -3.49 -3.28 -2.18
CA MET A 33 -3.66 -4.13 -3.34
C MET A 33 -2.73 -3.60 -4.42
N THR A 34 -1.76 -4.42 -4.81
CA THR A 34 -0.75 -4.01 -5.77
C THR A 34 -1.32 -3.96 -7.17
N ASP A 35 -0.74 -3.13 -8.00
CA ASP A 35 -1.02 -3.14 -9.42
C ASP A 35 -0.64 -4.51 -9.98
N ILE A 36 -1.28 -4.87 -11.10
CA ILE A 36 -1.12 -6.19 -11.69
C ILE A 36 0.34 -6.44 -12.06
N ILE A 37 0.93 -7.45 -11.43
CA ILE A 37 2.21 -7.99 -11.81
C ILE A 37 1.94 -9.43 -12.24
N ASP A 38 2.38 -9.81 -13.45
CA ASP A 38 2.21 -11.18 -13.95
C ASP A 38 0.76 -11.67 -13.93
N TYR A 39 -0.19 -10.77 -14.23
CA TYR A 39 -1.62 -11.08 -14.32
C TYR A 39 -2.31 -11.40 -12.99
N GLU A 40 -1.66 -11.17 -11.87
CA GLU A 40 -2.26 -11.40 -10.58
C GLU A 40 -2.24 -10.13 -9.73
N MET A 41 -3.37 -9.84 -9.09
CA MET A 41 -3.46 -8.81 -8.08
C MET A 41 -3.09 -9.43 -6.74
N MET A 42 -2.19 -8.80 -6.02
CA MET A 42 -1.72 -9.29 -4.73
C MET A 42 -2.00 -8.27 -3.64
N THR A 43 -2.40 -8.76 -2.47
CA THR A 43 -2.46 -7.91 -1.28
C THR A 43 -1.15 -8.04 -0.50
N VAL A 44 -0.65 -6.90 -0.03
CA VAL A 44 0.61 -6.84 0.71
C VAL A 44 0.40 -6.05 1.98
N GLU A 45 0.83 -6.61 3.11
CA GLU A 45 0.84 -5.92 4.39
C GLU A 45 2.05 -4.99 4.47
N CYS A 46 1.85 -3.76 4.92
CA CYS A 46 2.90 -2.76 5.03
C CYS A 46 2.76 -1.97 6.32
N PHE A 47 3.84 -1.34 6.75
CA PHE A 47 3.75 -0.25 7.71
C PHE A 47 3.29 1.02 6.99
N LEU A 48 2.35 1.75 7.58
CA LEU A 48 1.92 3.02 7.01
C LEU A 48 3.08 4.01 6.82
N SER A 49 4.03 3.99 7.77
CA SER A 49 5.20 4.87 7.71
C SER A 49 6.10 4.60 6.49
N ASP A 50 5.98 3.43 5.88
CA ASP A 50 6.76 3.07 4.69
C ASP A 50 6.06 3.44 3.38
N LEU A 51 4.86 4.00 3.47
CA LEU A 51 4.07 4.37 2.30
C LEU A 51 4.05 5.88 2.09
N GLU A 52 3.97 6.29 0.85
CA GLU A 52 3.73 7.68 0.49
C GLU A 52 2.68 7.74 -0.62
N VAL A 53 2.00 8.88 -0.72
CA VAL A 53 0.99 9.08 -1.75
C VAL A 53 1.69 9.09 -3.12
N ALA A 54 1.15 8.30 -4.02
CA ALA A 54 1.69 8.20 -5.38
C ALA A 54 1.37 9.44 -6.20
#